data_072d71f775fb921b883cc4b68588a3f1
#
_entry.id   072d71f775fb921b883cc4b68588a3f1
#
_cell.length_a   1.000
_cell.length_b   1.000
_cell.length_c   1.000
_cell.angle_alpha   90.00
_cell.angle_beta   90.00
_cell.angle_gamma   90.00
#
_symmetry.space_group_name_H-M   'P 1'
#
loop_
_entity.id
_entity.type
_entity.pdbx_description
1 polymer ?
#
loop_
_entity_poly.entity_id
_entity_poly.type
_entity_poly.pdbx_seq_one_letter_code
_entity_poly.pdbx_strand_id
1 'polypeptide(L)'
;QGLMYIREIRQDQAMIFVYEPPRHVAMWMKNTLLPLDMLFVDEAGCVAKTVRDARPGSLDTISADGQIALVVELMGGTTKALGIETGDRVQRPDAHWPSNGRPCTRQR
;
A
#
# COMPACT_ATOMS: atom_id res chain seq x y z
N GLN A 1 3.22 0.51 13.14
CA GLN A 1 3.47 1.86 12.88
C GLN A 1 2.25 2.63 12.36
N GLY A 2 1.30 2.88 13.02
CA GLY A 2 0.38 3.93 12.90
C GLY A 2 -0.38 4.17 11.60
N LEU A 3 -0.83 3.15 10.89
CA LEU A 3 -1.71 3.35 9.74
C LEU A 3 -3.15 3.23 10.21
N MET A 4 -3.79 4.37 10.43
CA MET A 4 -5.14 4.38 10.99
C MET A 4 -6.20 3.92 10.01
N TYR A 5 -5.98 4.14 8.72
CA TYR A 5 -6.94 3.75 7.71
C TYR A 5 -7.24 2.25 7.75
N ILE A 6 -6.24 1.46 8.09
CA ILE A 6 -6.39 0.01 8.14
C ILE A 6 -6.24 -0.49 9.59
N ARG A 7 -6.84 0.22 10.53
CA ARG A 7 -6.67 -0.06 11.95
C ARG A 7 -7.19 -1.42 12.40
N GLU A 8 -8.06 -2.05 11.62
CA GLU A 8 -8.47 -3.42 11.91
C GLU A 8 -7.39 -4.43 11.64
N ILE A 9 -6.33 -4.02 10.96
CA ILE A 9 -5.21 -4.90 10.69
C ILE A 9 -4.19 -4.67 11.78
N ARG A 10 -3.86 -5.72 12.49
CA ARG A 10 -2.87 -5.62 13.54
C ARG A 10 -1.50 -5.45 12.89
N GLN A 11 -0.62 -4.79 13.62
CA GLN A 11 0.71 -4.48 13.13
C GLN A 11 1.48 -5.72 12.69
N ASP A 12 1.25 -6.85 13.35
CA ASP A 12 1.91 -8.10 13.01
C ASP A 12 1.31 -8.78 11.76
N GLN A 13 0.26 -8.21 11.19
CA GLN A 13 -0.39 -8.73 10.00
C GLN A 13 -0.09 -7.92 8.76
N ALA A 14 0.71 -6.88 8.89
CA ALA A 14 1.05 -6.01 7.78
C ALA A 14 2.55 -5.73 7.80
N MET A 15 3.14 -5.65 6.61
CA MET A 15 4.51 -5.20 6.47
C MET A 15 4.50 -3.85 5.76
N ILE A 16 5.18 -2.89 6.35
CA ILE A 16 5.14 -1.51 5.88
C ILE A 16 6.53 -1.08 5.47
N PHE A 17 6.65 -0.61 4.21
CA PHE A 17 7.90 -0.10 3.67
C PHE A 17 7.75 1.40 3.47
N VAL A 18 8.59 2.18 4.11
CA VAL A 18 8.55 3.64 4.05
C VAL A 18 9.67 4.13 3.15
N TYR A 19 9.35 5.03 2.23
CA TYR A 19 10.31 5.61 1.30
C TYR A 19 10.39 7.12 1.52
N GLU A 20 11.51 7.57 2.03
CA GLU A 20 11.77 8.99 2.26
C GLU A 20 13.11 9.37 1.64
N PRO A 21 13.10 10.19 0.59
CA PRO A 21 11.91 10.81 -0.03
C PRO A 21 11.11 9.79 -0.84
N PRO A 22 9.88 10.12 -1.20
CA PRO A 22 9.08 9.28 -2.10
C PRO A 22 9.83 9.04 -3.40
N ARG A 23 9.63 7.86 -3.99
CA ARG A 23 10.37 7.46 -5.20
C ARG A 23 9.57 6.45 -5.98
N HIS A 24 10.03 6.15 -7.16
CA HIS A 24 9.55 5.00 -7.92
C HIS A 24 9.93 3.73 -7.18
N VAL A 25 8.96 2.83 -7.03
CA VAL A 25 9.16 1.59 -6.27
C VAL A 25 8.69 0.43 -7.12
N ALA A 26 9.50 -0.62 -7.16
CA ALA A 26 9.13 -1.89 -7.76
C ALA A 26 9.27 -2.97 -6.70
N MET A 27 8.24 -3.80 -6.59
CA MET A 27 8.20 -4.92 -5.67
C MET A 27 8.13 -6.21 -6.48
N TRP A 28 8.41 -7.31 -5.87
CA TRP A 28 8.19 -8.61 -6.49
C TRP A 28 7.88 -9.64 -5.42
N MET A 29 7.46 -10.82 -5.87
CA MET A 29 7.02 -11.89 -4.99
C MET A 29 8.04 -13.04 -4.90
N LYS A 30 9.28 -12.78 -5.33
CA LYS A 30 10.35 -13.75 -5.23
C LYS A 30 10.54 -14.15 -3.77
N ASN A 31 10.65 -15.43 -3.51
CA ASN A 31 10.82 -15.97 -2.15
C ASN A 31 9.62 -15.76 -1.23
N THR A 32 8.47 -15.38 -1.78
CA THR A 32 7.24 -15.25 -1.00
C THR A 32 6.38 -16.48 -1.25
N LEU A 33 5.96 -17.13 -0.18
CA LEU A 33 5.26 -18.42 -0.28
C LEU A 33 3.75 -18.29 -0.27
N LEU A 34 3.23 -17.14 0.14
CA LEU A 34 1.79 -16.90 0.25
C LEU A 34 1.38 -15.73 -0.62
N PRO A 35 0.15 -15.72 -1.14
CA PRO A 35 -0.31 -14.55 -1.88
C PRO A 35 -0.41 -13.33 -0.97
N LEU A 36 -0.05 -12.17 -1.51
CA LEU A 36 -0.08 -10.92 -0.77
C LEU A 36 -0.91 -9.89 -1.51
N ASP A 37 -1.56 -9.03 -0.75
CA ASP A 37 -2.10 -7.79 -1.27
C ASP A 37 -1.06 -6.69 -1.04
N MET A 38 -0.98 -5.74 -1.97
CA MET A 38 -0.06 -4.62 -1.86
C MET A 38 -0.80 -3.32 -2.09
N LEU A 39 -0.55 -2.35 -1.23
CA LEU A 39 -1.05 -0.98 -1.41
C LEU A 39 0.15 -0.08 -1.67
N PHE A 40 0.13 0.60 -2.82
CA PHE A 40 1.12 1.62 -3.13
C PHE A 40 0.52 2.97 -2.79
N VAL A 41 1.12 3.67 -1.84
CA VAL A 41 0.57 4.91 -1.30
C VAL A 41 1.48 6.06 -1.70
N ASP A 42 0.90 7.08 -2.29
CA ASP A 42 1.67 8.22 -2.80
C ASP A 42 1.95 9.24 -1.69
N GLU A 43 2.64 10.31 -2.06
CA GLU A 43 3.09 11.31 -1.10
C GLU A 43 1.95 12.13 -0.49
N ALA A 44 0.77 12.07 -1.06
CA ALA A 44 -0.41 12.73 -0.49
C ALA A 44 -1.18 11.81 0.45
N GLY A 45 -0.76 10.55 0.56
CA GLY A 45 -1.45 9.59 1.40
C GLY A 45 -2.56 8.85 0.69
N CYS A 46 -2.64 8.97 -0.63
CA CYS A 46 -3.67 8.29 -1.42
C CYS A 46 -3.15 6.95 -1.90
N VAL A 47 -4.00 5.93 -1.85
CA VAL A 47 -3.68 4.62 -2.42
C VAL A 47 -3.67 4.79 -3.94
N ALA A 48 -2.49 4.79 -4.53
CA ALA A 48 -2.31 4.98 -5.96
C ALA A 48 -2.57 3.70 -6.74
N LYS A 49 -2.31 2.55 -6.10
CA LYS A 49 -2.52 1.26 -6.75
C LYS A 49 -2.78 0.20 -5.68
N THR A 50 -3.76 -0.65 -5.94
CA THR A 50 -4.07 -1.80 -5.12
C THR A 50 -3.81 -3.06 -5.94
N VAL A 51 -2.95 -3.94 -5.43
CA VAL A 51 -2.67 -5.23 -6.06
C VAL A 51 -3.23 -6.29 -5.13
N ARG A 52 -4.08 -7.16 -5.66
CA ARG A 52 -4.72 -8.21 -4.88
C ARG A 52 -4.17 -9.56 -5.28
N ASP A 53 -3.90 -10.39 -4.27
CA ASP A 53 -3.48 -11.78 -4.46
C ASP A 53 -2.29 -11.89 -5.40
N ALA A 54 -1.25 -11.08 -5.13
CA ALA A 54 -0.02 -11.15 -5.91
C ALA A 54 0.53 -12.58 -5.84
N ARG A 55 0.98 -13.08 -6.98
CA ARG A 55 1.29 -14.50 -7.16
C ARG A 55 2.58 -14.88 -6.44
N PRO A 56 2.52 -15.86 -5.52
CA PRO A 56 3.73 -16.32 -4.83
C PRO A 56 4.81 -16.75 -5.81
N GLY A 57 6.04 -16.39 -5.51
CA GLY A 57 7.20 -16.81 -6.28
C GLY A 57 7.38 -16.12 -7.61
N SER A 58 6.48 -15.22 -8.00
CA SER A 58 6.58 -14.54 -9.28
C SER A 58 7.81 -13.66 -9.33
N LEU A 59 8.48 -13.66 -10.48
CA LEU A 59 9.63 -12.80 -10.74
C LEU A 59 9.25 -11.53 -11.48
N ASP A 60 7.95 -11.36 -11.78
CA ASP A 60 7.47 -10.14 -12.41
C ASP A 60 7.54 -8.99 -11.42
N THR A 61 7.93 -7.82 -11.90
CA THR A 61 7.93 -6.65 -11.05
C THR A 61 6.52 -6.06 -10.96
N ILE A 62 6.21 -5.54 -9.80
CA ILE A 62 4.94 -4.89 -9.49
C ILE A 62 5.28 -3.46 -9.11
N SER A 63 4.76 -2.49 -9.86
CA SER A 63 5.05 -1.09 -9.60
C SER A 63 3.80 -0.26 -9.82
N ALA A 64 3.84 0.98 -9.36
CA ALA A 64 2.78 1.95 -9.58
C ALA A 64 3.37 3.16 -10.29
N ASP A 65 2.53 3.89 -11.02
CA ASP A 65 2.96 5.13 -11.63
C ASP A 65 3.21 6.18 -10.56
N GLY A 66 4.17 7.05 -10.83
CA GLY A 66 4.47 8.15 -9.94
C GLY A 66 5.34 7.76 -8.76
N GLN A 67 5.42 8.66 -7.82
CA GLN A 67 6.29 8.50 -6.66
C GLN A 67 5.50 7.92 -5.49
N ILE A 68 6.09 6.94 -4.86
CA ILE A 68 5.46 6.19 -3.77
C ILE A 68 6.19 6.51 -2.47
N ALA A 69 5.40 6.83 -1.45
CA ALA A 69 5.90 7.12 -0.12
C ALA A 69 5.82 5.92 0.79
N LEU A 70 4.94 4.97 0.49
CA LEU A 70 4.69 3.85 1.38
C LEU A 70 4.16 2.68 0.59
N VAL A 71 4.61 1.47 0.92
CA VAL A 71 4.00 0.24 0.43
C VAL A 71 3.55 -0.56 1.65
N VAL A 72 2.32 -1.03 1.62
CA VAL A 72 1.76 -1.89 2.67
C VAL A 72 1.51 -3.25 2.07
N GLU A 73 2.12 -4.28 2.66
CA GLU A 73 1.86 -5.68 2.27
C GLU A 73 0.98 -6.34 3.30
N LEU A 74 -0.04 -7.00 2.81
CA LEU A 74 -1.06 -7.66 3.63
C LEU A 74 -1.27 -9.07 3.10
N MET A 75 -1.83 -9.93 3.92
CA MET A 75 -2.24 -11.26 3.43
C MET A 75 -3.26 -11.11 2.31
N GLY A 76 -3.13 -11.95 1.30
CA GLY A 76 -4.05 -11.95 0.16
C GLY A 76 -5.50 -12.07 0.63
N GLY A 77 -6.37 -11.26 0.03
CA GLY A 77 -7.78 -11.21 0.40
C GLY A 77 -8.13 -10.13 1.42
N THR A 78 -7.14 -9.56 2.09
CA THR A 78 -7.39 -8.57 3.14
C THR A 78 -8.03 -7.30 2.59
N THR A 79 -7.51 -6.80 1.47
CA THR A 79 -8.05 -5.55 0.90
C THR A 79 -9.49 -5.72 0.47
N LYS A 80 -9.83 -6.88 -0.09
CA LYS A 80 -11.21 -7.16 -0.47
C LYS A 80 -12.11 -7.24 0.74
N ALA A 81 -11.67 -7.95 1.77
CA ALA A 81 -12.45 -8.13 2.99
C ALA A 81 -12.72 -6.79 3.69
N LEU A 82 -11.77 -5.88 3.66
CA LEU A 82 -11.90 -4.58 4.32
C LEU A 82 -12.42 -3.47 3.39
N GLY A 83 -12.65 -3.78 2.13
CA GLY A 83 -13.15 -2.80 1.18
C GLY A 83 -12.15 -1.71 0.82
N ILE A 84 -10.86 -2.02 0.86
CA ILE A 84 -9.81 -1.07 0.54
C ILE A 84 -9.68 -0.98 -0.98
N GLU A 85 -9.65 0.25 -1.50
CA GLU A 85 -9.61 0.48 -2.95
C GLU A 85 -8.63 1.60 -3.29
N THR A 86 -8.16 1.56 -4.53
CA THR A 86 -7.39 2.67 -5.09
C THR A 86 -8.17 3.97 -4.95
N GLY A 87 -7.50 5.02 -4.50
CA GLY A 87 -8.12 6.29 -4.23
C GLY A 87 -8.50 6.51 -2.77
N ASP A 88 -8.41 5.47 -1.94
CA ASP A 88 -8.64 5.65 -0.51
C ASP A 88 -7.48 6.39 0.13
N ARG A 89 -7.75 7.05 1.24
CA ARG A 89 -6.73 7.76 1.99
C ARG A 89 -6.23 6.92 3.14
N VAL A 90 -4.91 6.89 3.27
CA VAL A 90 -4.25 6.26 4.41
C VAL A 90 -3.90 7.33 5.42
N GLN A 91 -4.18 7.08 6.68
CA GLN A 91 -3.89 8.02 7.75
C GLN A 91 -2.66 7.58 8.53
N ARG A 92 -1.87 8.57 8.94
CA ARG A 92 -0.68 8.34 9.77
C ARG A 92 -0.84 9.18 11.03
N PRO A 93 -1.19 8.58 12.16
CA PRO A 93 -1.48 9.36 13.36
C PRO A 93 -0.26 10.08 13.94
N ASP A 94 0.94 9.58 13.64
CA ASP A 94 2.19 10.09 14.19
C ASP A 94 3.01 10.87 13.17
N ALA A 95 2.48 11.15 11.99
CA ALA A 95 3.24 11.82 10.93
C ALA A 95 2.29 12.48 9.95
N HIS A 96 2.86 13.42 9.17
CA HIS A 96 2.12 14.06 8.08
C HIS A 96 2.62 13.53 6.75
N TRP A 97 1.74 13.51 5.77
CA TRP A 97 2.14 13.17 4.41
C TRP A 97 2.88 14.35 3.79
N PRO A 98 3.92 14.09 2.97
CA PRO A 98 4.70 15.17 2.38
C PRO A 98 3.88 16.16 1.56
N SER A 99 2.84 15.66 0.89
CA SER A 99 2.00 16.48 0.03
C SER A 99 0.59 16.46 0.55
N ASN A 100 0.39 17.07 1.72
CA ASN A 100 -0.88 17.04 2.39
C ASN A 100 -1.87 18.00 1.74
N GLY A 101 -3.15 17.69 1.79
CA GLY A 101 -4.20 18.52 1.24
C GLY A 101 -4.73 18.12 -0.13
N ARG A 102 -3.98 17.32 -0.88
CA ARG A 102 -4.51 16.83 -2.15
C ARG A 102 -5.59 15.78 -1.87
N PRO A 103 -6.80 15.94 -2.43
CA PRO A 103 -7.86 14.96 -2.18
C PRO A 103 -7.55 13.63 -2.85
N CYS A 104 -7.98 12.55 -2.22
CA CYS A 104 -7.95 11.22 -2.82
C CYS A 104 -9.33 10.92 -3.38
N THR A 105 -9.34 10.24 -4.53
CA THR A 105 -10.61 9.94 -5.20
C THR A 105 -10.58 8.49 -5.64
N ARG A 106 -11.57 7.73 -5.22
CA ARG A 106 -11.73 6.35 -5.68
C ARG A 106 -12.04 6.35 -7.18
N GLN A 107 -11.42 5.43 -7.87
CA GLN A 107 -11.70 5.23 -9.29
C GLN A 107 -12.95 4.38 -9.46
N ARG A 108 -13.66 4.61 -10.56
CA ARG A 108 -14.89 3.91 -10.86
C ARG A 108 -14.71 2.98 -12.04
#